data_a8d1e1863bd6a6d38e743f6ba88f7f2e
#
_entry.id   a8d1e1863bd6a6d38e743f6ba88f7f2e
#
_cell.length_a   1.000
_cell.length_b   1.000
_cell.length_c   1.000
_cell.angle_alpha   90.00
_cell.angle_beta   90.00
_cell.angle_gamma   90.00
#
_symmetry.space_group_name_H-M   'P 1'
#
loop_
_entity.id
_entity.type
_entity.pdbx_description
1 polymer ?
#
loop_
_entity_poly.entity_id
_entity_poly.type
_entity_poly.pdbx_seq_one_letter_code
_entity_poly.pdbx_strand_id
1 'polypeptide(L)'
;MWTPVFLTAALALGQPGANLPDIAPAPPSLRTLDLNAFAVDPPPLTAEQQPPAPTTITAPLLPTPPPKPPAAPTAAAAAAPAPEYLFMKSVQGTWEGNELVGNRLNIYGWTEGSYTAARSLGRSRGQWPIVAQSPTNAFEVNQNWLVFERTVVTTGTLDPTFGFHTAWIMPGADARYTPSRGLFDHQVGVGDFTEYNYPVDLFHAYVEGFFPTIGRGLDVKIGKNAVPFFAETEDKVYNPLFSHTYIFYYGGPFTFTGLQANLKLSDEWSVENRLVMGEDIAQLYGAQPTYVGALAWTQPGGGRNTALLSVVIDSGRFDYRHPYGVLNSPGQNNVNLVDLVFTHNFNPVLKYTLDANFGYETNVQGVLPSGLKNAIWYGAAHYLSYTLSPRLTANARFEMFDDEEGLRTGFKGLYNEATVGVTFKPRYDIWLRPEIRYDYNGDSRPFNSNHDPQHDQLSVACDLILRW
;
A
#
# COMPACT_ATOMS: atom_id res chain seq x y z
N MET A 1 -27.54 24.95 11.69
CA MET A 1 -27.11 25.26 13.07
C MET A 1 -26.52 23.99 13.64
N TRP A 2 -25.24 23.76 13.41
CA TRP A 2 -24.44 22.69 14.05
C TRP A 2 -23.09 23.28 14.34
N THR A 3 -22.83 23.59 15.61
CA THR A 3 -21.53 24.02 16.13
C THR A 3 -20.71 22.77 16.42
N PRO A 4 -19.49 22.64 15.96
CA PRO A 4 -18.68 21.45 16.20
C PRO A 4 -18.18 21.43 17.65
N VAL A 5 -18.34 20.29 18.30
CA VAL A 5 -17.95 19.97 19.69
C VAL A 5 -16.44 20.11 19.96
N PHE A 6 -15.63 20.34 18.94
CA PHE A 6 -14.17 20.51 19.06
C PHE A 6 -13.71 21.90 19.55
N LEU A 7 -14.62 22.88 19.67
CA LEU A 7 -14.25 24.21 20.14
C LEU A 7 -14.34 24.35 21.68
N THR A 8 -14.93 23.38 22.36
CA THR A 8 -15.15 23.46 23.83
C THR A 8 -13.97 22.98 24.67
N ALA A 9 -13.03 22.24 24.10
CA ALA A 9 -11.83 21.77 24.83
C ALA A 9 -10.71 22.84 24.89
N ALA A 10 -10.69 23.82 23.98
CA ALA A 10 -9.65 24.85 23.92
C ALA A 10 -9.95 26.07 24.82
N LEU A 11 -11.17 26.23 25.32
CA LEU A 11 -11.60 27.38 26.15
C LEU A 11 -11.59 27.11 27.65
N ALA A 12 -11.29 25.89 28.12
CA ALA A 12 -11.27 25.53 29.53
C ALA A 12 -9.89 25.74 30.23
N LEU A 13 -8.83 26.13 29.50
CA LEU A 13 -7.50 26.31 30.06
C LEU A 13 -7.12 27.77 30.40
N GLY A 14 -8.05 28.69 30.42
CA GLY A 14 -7.84 30.13 30.67
C GLY A 14 -8.26 30.65 32.06
N GLN A 15 -8.23 29.83 33.11
CA GLN A 15 -8.44 30.34 34.49
C GLN A 15 -7.16 30.15 35.32
N PRO A 16 -6.55 31.20 35.86
CA PRO A 16 -5.41 31.10 36.77
C PRO A 16 -5.88 30.76 38.17
N GLY A 17 -5.47 29.61 38.72
CA GLY A 17 -5.63 29.34 40.15
C GLY A 17 -6.06 27.95 40.59
N ALA A 18 -5.76 26.87 39.86
CA ALA A 18 -5.95 25.52 40.42
C ALA A 18 -4.59 24.88 40.74
N ASN A 19 -4.32 24.57 41.99
CA ASN A 19 -3.16 23.82 42.45
C ASN A 19 -3.21 22.40 41.86
N LEU A 20 -2.18 22.05 41.11
CA LEU A 20 -1.98 20.70 40.59
C LEU A 20 -1.38 19.79 41.69
N PRO A 21 -1.84 18.54 41.83
CA PRO A 21 -1.22 17.58 42.72
C PRO A 21 0.17 17.14 42.21
N ASP A 22 1.06 16.81 43.15
CA ASP A 22 2.44 16.42 42.95
C ASP A 22 2.59 15.25 41.93
N ILE A 23 3.41 15.50 40.90
CA ILE A 23 3.77 14.49 39.90
C ILE A 23 4.92 13.67 40.46
N ALA A 24 4.73 12.34 40.52
CA ALA A 24 5.77 11.38 40.85
C ALA A 24 6.97 11.46 39.86
N PRO A 25 8.22 11.18 40.29
CA PRO A 25 9.41 11.31 39.46
C PRO A 25 9.39 10.29 38.30
N ALA A 26 9.82 10.75 37.12
CA ALA A 26 9.93 9.96 35.91
C ALA A 26 10.88 8.74 36.09
N PRO A 27 10.59 7.62 35.41
CA PRO A 27 11.49 6.47 35.42
C PRO A 27 12.82 6.78 34.69
N PRO A 28 13.91 6.08 35.02
CA PRO A 28 15.25 6.38 34.51
C PRO A 28 15.35 6.15 33.00
N SER A 29 16.00 7.12 32.35
CA SER A 29 16.33 7.16 30.93
C SER A 29 16.90 5.83 30.40
N LEU A 30 16.36 5.39 29.26
CA LEU A 30 16.93 4.31 28.43
C LEU A 30 18.41 4.62 28.13
N ARG A 31 19.27 3.67 28.50
CA ARG A 31 20.70 3.71 28.17
C ARG A 31 20.85 3.58 26.66
N THR A 32 21.64 4.47 26.08
CA THR A 32 22.16 4.35 24.72
C THR A 32 22.73 2.97 24.48
N LEU A 33 22.20 2.25 23.50
CA LEU A 33 22.76 0.99 23.03
C LEU A 33 24.11 1.29 22.38
N ASP A 34 25.18 0.83 23.02
CA ASP A 34 26.54 0.88 22.46
C ASP A 34 26.69 -0.24 21.41
N LEU A 35 26.60 0.14 20.13
CA LEU A 35 26.72 -0.78 19.00
C LEU A 35 28.12 -1.38 18.84
N ASN A 36 29.12 -0.92 19.59
CA ASN A 36 30.49 -1.49 19.58
C ASN A 36 30.65 -2.74 20.46
N ALA A 37 29.63 -3.10 21.24
CA ALA A 37 29.72 -4.27 22.13
C ALA A 37 29.61 -5.63 21.42
N PHE A 38 29.38 -5.64 20.08
CA PHE A 38 29.26 -6.87 19.28
C PHE A 38 30.41 -7.10 18.28
N ALA A 39 31.47 -6.31 18.34
CA ALA A 39 32.69 -6.59 17.57
C ALA A 39 33.47 -7.70 18.25
N VAL A 40 33.26 -8.93 17.85
CA VAL A 40 34.12 -10.07 18.19
C VAL A 40 35.18 -10.17 17.10
N ASP A 41 36.43 -9.88 17.44
CA ASP A 41 37.57 -10.11 16.53
C ASP A 41 37.65 -11.60 16.17
N PRO A 42 37.80 -11.96 14.89
CA PRO A 42 38.00 -13.35 14.48
C PRO A 42 39.35 -13.86 15.00
N PRO A 43 39.41 -15.12 15.46
CA PRO A 43 40.68 -15.69 15.93
C PRO A 43 41.72 -15.76 14.78
N PRO A 44 43.01 -15.65 15.07
CA PRO A 44 44.06 -15.72 14.05
C PRO A 44 44.08 -17.10 13.39
N LEU A 45 44.16 -17.13 12.06
CA LEU A 45 44.25 -18.35 11.26
C LEU A 45 45.56 -19.08 11.58
N THR A 46 45.49 -20.34 11.94
CA THR A 46 46.64 -21.23 12.12
C THR A 46 47.20 -21.68 10.77
N ALA A 47 48.53 -21.96 10.71
CA ALA A 47 49.33 -22.23 9.50
C ALA A 47 48.93 -23.51 8.70
N GLU A 48 47.84 -24.18 9.06
CA GLU A 48 47.42 -25.46 8.47
C GLU A 48 46.31 -25.36 7.43
N GLN A 49 45.88 -24.13 7.07
CA GLN A 49 44.79 -23.89 6.11
C GLN A 49 45.20 -23.25 4.78
N GLN A 50 46.45 -23.46 4.34
CA GLN A 50 46.86 -23.06 2.99
C GLN A 50 46.41 -24.12 1.97
N PRO A 51 45.66 -23.75 0.94
CA PRO A 51 45.31 -24.69 -0.14
C PRO A 51 46.55 -25.06 -0.96
N PRO A 52 46.64 -26.31 -1.48
CA PRO A 52 47.77 -26.75 -2.27
C PRO A 52 47.86 -25.99 -3.60
N ALA A 53 49.07 -25.81 -4.08
CA ALA A 53 49.37 -25.11 -5.32
C ALA A 53 48.66 -25.75 -6.54
N PRO A 54 48.23 -24.96 -7.55
CA PRO A 54 47.46 -25.47 -8.67
C PRO A 54 48.30 -26.39 -9.53
N THR A 55 47.86 -27.64 -9.69
CA THR A 55 48.37 -28.60 -10.64
C THR A 55 47.90 -28.21 -12.04
N THR A 56 48.83 -28.01 -12.96
CA THR A 56 48.54 -27.69 -14.38
C THR A 56 47.86 -28.89 -15.02
N ILE A 57 46.54 -28.81 -15.21
CA ILE A 57 45.77 -29.80 -15.96
C ILE A 57 45.75 -29.37 -17.45
N THR A 58 46.38 -30.15 -18.30
CA THR A 58 46.31 -30.00 -19.75
C THR A 58 44.87 -30.29 -20.19
N ALA A 59 44.19 -29.29 -20.73
CA ALA A 59 42.81 -29.43 -21.18
C ALA A 59 42.72 -30.37 -22.41
N PRO A 60 41.78 -31.34 -22.42
CA PRO A 60 41.49 -32.12 -23.61
C PRO A 60 40.83 -31.23 -24.67
N LEU A 61 41.17 -31.43 -25.94
CA LEU A 61 40.59 -30.76 -27.09
C LEU A 61 39.07 -30.95 -27.10
N LEU A 62 38.33 -29.84 -27.09
CA LEU A 62 36.87 -29.83 -27.20
C LEU A 62 36.44 -30.44 -28.54
N PRO A 63 35.46 -31.36 -28.57
CA PRO A 63 34.87 -31.85 -29.80
C PRO A 63 34.17 -30.69 -30.53
N THR A 64 34.30 -30.67 -31.86
CA THR A 64 33.61 -29.73 -32.76
C THR A 64 32.11 -29.76 -32.49
N PRO A 65 31.44 -28.60 -32.37
CA PRO A 65 30.00 -28.56 -32.15
C PRO A 65 29.23 -29.22 -33.29
N PRO A 66 28.15 -29.96 -33.02
CA PRO A 66 27.33 -30.58 -34.05
C PRO A 66 26.71 -29.46 -34.96
N PRO A 67 26.43 -29.76 -36.24
CA PRO A 67 25.82 -28.81 -37.16
C PRO A 67 24.47 -28.34 -36.59
N LYS A 68 24.24 -27.01 -36.65
CA LYS A 68 23.03 -26.34 -36.22
C LYS A 68 21.81 -27.00 -36.88
N PRO A 69 20.79 -27.44 -36.12
CA PRO A 69 19.57 -27.97 -36.70
C PRO A 69 18.92 -26.92 -37.63
N PRO A 70 18.23 -27.34 -38.68
CA PRO A 70 17.49 -26.40 -39.53
C PRO A 70 16.50 -25.61 -38.66
N ALA A 71 16.38 -24.32 -38.93
CA ALA A 71 15.50 -23.42 -38.23
C ALA A 71 14.09 -24.01 -38.16
N ALA A 72 13.56 -24.20 -36.96
CA ALA A 72 12.19 -24.60 -36.81
C ALA A 72 11.28 -23.58 -37.52
N PRO A 73 10.16 -24.02 -38.13
CA PRO A 73 9.24 -23.09 -38.76
C PRO A 73 8.80 -22.06 -37.74
N THR A 74 8.83 -20.78 -38.14
CA THR A 74 8.42 -19.62 -37.34
C THR A 74 7.09 -19.97 -36.68
N ALA A 75 7.09 -20.12 -35.36
CA ALA A 75 5.87 -20.35 -34.61
C ALA A 75 4.91 -19.21 -34.98
N ALA A 76 3.73 -19.57 -35.48
CA ALA A 76 2.67 -18.61 -35.68
C ALA A 76 2.51 -17.83 -34.37
N ALA A 77 2.46 -16.50 -34.46
CA ALA A 77 2.33 -15.63 -33.31
C ALA A 77 1.24 -16.20 -32.42
N ALA A 78 1.59 -16.56 -31.18
CA ALA A 78 0.63 -17.09 -30.23
C ALA A 78 -0.54 -16.10 -30.17
N ALA A 79 -1.76 -16.59 -30.39
CA ALA A 79 -2.94 -15.76 -30.29
C ALA A 79 -2.91 -15.05 -28.94
N ALA A 80 -3.17 -13.73 -28.91
CA ALA A 80 -3.24 -12.96 -27.68
C ALA A 80 -4.15 -13.68 -26.67
N PRO A 81 -3.76 -13.79 -25.40
CA PRO A 81 -4.60 -14.44 -24.42
C PRO A 81 -5.99 -13.78 -24.41
N ALA A 82 -7.04 -14.60 -24.30
CA ALA A 82 -8.42 -14.10 -24.28
C ALA A 82 -8.59 -13.06 -23.17
N PRO A 83 -9.28 -11.94 -23.41
CA PRO A 83 -9.46 -10.90 -22.41
C PRO A 83 -10.09 -11.44 -21.13
N GLU A 84 -9.53 -11.08 -19.98
CA GLU A 84 -9.98 -11.56 -18.67
C GLU A 84 -11.29 -10.88 -18.24
N TYR A 85 -11.52 -9.64 -18.67
CA TYR A 85 -12.63 -8.80 -18.22
C TYR A 85 -13.87 -8.94 -19.13
N LEU A 86 -15.07 -8.84 -18.50
CA LEU A 86 -16.34 -9.03 -19.20
C LEU A 86 -16.54 -8.04 -20.35
N PHE A 87 -16.19 -6.76 -20.14
CA PHE A 87 -16.31 -5.76 -21.20
C PHE A 87 -15.49 -6.14 -22.43
N MET A 88 -14.20 -6.44 -22.25
CA MET A 88 -13.33 -6.86 -23.34
C MET A 88 -13.80 -8.17 -24.01
N LYS A 89 -14.38 -9.10 -23.25
CA LYS A 89 -15.00 -10.30 -23.81
C LYS A 89 -16.25 -9.99 -24.62
N SER A 90 -17.07 -9.05 -24.18
CA SER A 90 -18.33 -8.69 -24.86
C SER A 90 -18.11 -8.06 -26.23
N VAL A 91 -16.98 -7.35 -26.42
CA VAL A 91 -16.60 -6.73 -27.69
C VAL A 91 -15.69 -7.61 -28.55
N GLN A 92 -15.28 -8.78 -28.07
CA GLN A 92 -14.40 -9.70 -28.79
C GLN A 92 -15.04 -10.15 -30.11
N GLY A 93 -14.26 -10.03 -31.21
CA GLY A 93 -14.73 -10.38 -32.56
C GLY A 93 -15.55 -9.29 -33.26
N THR A 94 -15.89 -8.20 -32.58
CA THR A 94 -16.42 -6.98 -33.22
C THR A 94 -15.29 -6.17 -33.85
N TRP A 95 -15.61 -5.21 -34.70
CA TRP A 95 -14.62 -4.31 -35.27
C TRP A 95 -13.92 -3.49 -34.16
N GLU A 96 -14.69 -2.93 -33.23
CA GLU A 96 -14.17 -2.15 -32.11
C GLU A 96 -13.26 -2.99 -31.21
N GLY A 97 -13.66 -4.23 -30.89
CA GLY A 97 -12.86 -5.13 -30.08
C GLY A 97 -11.54 -5.53 -30.74
N ASN A 98 -11.55 -5.72 -32.06
CA ASN A 98 -10.34 -6.02 -32.82
C ASN A 98 -9.38 -4.81 -32.85
N GLU A 99 -9.89 -3.57 -32.97
CA GLU A 99 -9.11 -2.35 -32.88
C GLU A 99 -8.51 -2.16 -31.46
N LEU A 100 -9.27 -2.40 -30.40
CA LEU A 100 -8.77 -2.34 -29.04
C LEU A 100 -7.61 -3.32 -28.84
N VAL A 101 -7.82 -4.60 -29.16
CA VAL A 101 -6.79 -5.63 -29.00
C VAL A 101 -5.57 -5.37 -29.90
N GLY A 102 -5.79 -4.98 -31.17
CA GLY A 102 -4.72 -4.66 -32.13
C GLY A 102 -3.82 -3.52 -31.68
N ASN A 103 -4.37 -2.55 -30.95
CA ASN A 103 -3.66 -1.42 -30.37
C ASN A 103 -3.23 -1.65 -28.91
N ARG A 104 -3.44 -2.84 -28.35
CA ARG A 104 -3.14 -3.20 -26.94
C ARG A 104 -3.89 -2.35 -25.94
N LEU A 105 -5.08 -1.89 -26.30
CA LEU A 105 -5.96 -1.10 -25.46
C LEU A 105 -6.86 -2.03 -24.66
N ASN A 106 -6.95 -1.82 -23.35
CA ASN A 106 -7.85 -2.51 -22.45
C ASN A 106 -8.77 -1.51 -21.75
N ILE A 107 -10.02 -1.86 -21.62
CA ILE A 107 -11.03 -1.15 -20.83
C ILE A 107 -11.64 -2.18 -19.88
N TYR A 108 -11.57 -1.93 -18.59
CA TYR A 108 -12.10 -2.84 -17.58
C TYR A 108 -12.34 -2.14 -16.27
N GLY A 109 -12.98 -2.84 -15.37
CA GLY A 109 -13.20 -2.32 -14.03
C GLY A 109 -13.94 -3.30 -13.14
N TRP A 110 -14.38 -2.78 -12.01
CA TRP A 110 -15.24 -3.48 -11.08
C TRP A 110 -16.13 -2.52 -10.32
N THR A 111 -17.21 -3.05 -9.81
CA THR A 111 -18.08 -2.38 -8.84
C THR A 111 -18.03 -3.19 -7.56
N GLU A 112 -17.75 -2.53 -6.45
CA GLU A 112 -17.77 -3.10 -5.11
C GLU A 112 -18.83 -2.41 -4.27
N GLY A 113 -19.67 -3.21 -3.63
CA GLY A 113 -20.59 -2.75 -2.60
C GLY A 113 -20.46 -3.59 -1.35
N SER A 114 -20.63 -2.98 -0.19
CA SER A 114 -20.43 -3.65 1.09
C SER A 114 -21.53 -3.36 2.10
N TYR A 115 -21.56 -4.17 3.13
CA TYR A 115 -22.31 -3.94 4.36
C TYR A 115 -21.46 -4.32 5.56
N THR A 116 -21.33 -3.38 6.51
CA THR A 116 -20.61 -3.62 7.77
C THR A 116 -21.57 -3.48 8.94
N ALA A 117 -21.75 -4.55 9.70
CA ALA A 117 -22.45 -4.53 10.97
C ALA A 117 -21.44 -4.34 12.10
N ALA A 118 -21.64 -3.33 12.94
CA ALA A 118 -20.80 -3.09 14.09
C ALA A 118 -21.65 -2.61 15.28
N ARG A 119 -21.08 -2.69 16.47
CA ARG A 119 -21.72 -2.23 17.69
C ARG A 119 -21.98 -0.72 17.70
N SER A 120 -21.22 0.02 16.93
CA SER A 120 -21.43 1.45 16.75
C SER A 120 -22.74 1.75 16.02
N LEU A 121 -23.62 2.54 16.62
CA LEU A 121 -24.92 2.93 16.03
C LEU A 121 -24.87 4.30 15.34
N GLY A 122 -23.71 4.91 15.17
CA GLY A 122 -23.55 6.22 14.55
C GLY A 122 -23.58 6.15 13.02
N ARG A 123 -24.46 6.94 12.37
CA ARG A 123 -24.45 7.12 10.92
C ARG A 123 -23.25 7.91 10.39
N SER A 124 -22.55 8.63 11.26
CA SER A 124 -21.43 9.48 10.89
C SER A 124 -20.16 8.94 11.50
N ARG A 125 -19.25 8.42 10.67
CA ARG A 125 -17.88 8.03 11.03
C ARG A 125 -17.77 7.09 12.24
N GLY A 126 -18.73 6.15 12.41
CA GLY A 126 -18.89 5.34 13.61
C GLY A 126 -17.76 4.37 13.90
N GLN A 127 -16.82 4.15 12.98
CA GLN A 127 -15.72 3.19 13.15
C GLN A 127 -14.32 3.81 13.09
N TRP A 128 -14.24 5.16 13.11
CA TRP A 128 -12.92 5.77 13.20
C TRP A 128 -12.10 5.18 14.37
N PRO A 129 -10.85 4.78 14.21
CA PRO A 129 -10.00 4.98 13.04
C PRO A 129 -10.03 3.85 11.99
N ILE A 130 -11.01 2.93 12.02
CA ILE A 130 -11.17 1.92 10.97
C ILE A 130 -11.77 2.58 9.74
N VAL A 131 -10.99 2.66 8.68
CA VAL A 131 -11.34 3.33 7.43
C VAL A 131 -11.99 2.35 6.44
N ALA A 132 -12.77 2.86 5.47
CA ALA A 132 -13.47 2.09 4.43
C ALA A 132 -14.54 1.10 4.91
N GLN A 133 -14.87 1.10 6.21
CA GLN A 133 -16.01 0.38 6.77
C GLN A 133 -17.01 1.32 7.44
N SER A 134 -16.98 2.58 7.08
CA SER A 134 -17.85 3.62 7.62
C SER A 134 -18.70 4.23 6.48
N PRO A 135 -20.03 4.40 6.62
CA PRO A 135 -20.80 4.21 7.83
C PRO A 135 -21.10 2.74 8.16
N THR A 136 -21.26 2.42 9.44
CA THR A 136 -21.70 1.10 9.88
C THR A 136 -23.21 0.93 9.80
N ASN A 137 -23.67 -0.32 9.72
CA ASN A 137 -25.08 -0.71 9.66
C ASN A 137 -25.82 -0.09 8.46
N ALA A 138 -25.11 0.09 7.37
CA ALA A 138 -25.61 0.62 6.11
C ALA A 138 -24.94 -0.06 4.91
N PHE A 139 -25.61 -0.07 3.78
CA PHE A 139 -25.01 -0.42 2.51
C PHE A 139 -24.19 0.76 1.99
N GLU A 140 -23.03 0.45 1.42
CA GLU A 140 -22.15 1.41 0.79
C GLU A 140 -21.67 0.87 -0.58
N VAL A 141 -21.53 1.75 -1.57
CA VAL A 141 -20.81 1.46 -2.81
C VAL A 141 -19.39 1.99 -2.61
N ASN A 142 -18.45 1.08 -2.34
CA ASN A 142 -17.07 1.43 -2.04
C ASN A 142 -16.34 1.89 -3.28
N GLN A 143 -16.39 1.09 -4.35
CA GLN A 143 -15.65 1.37 -5.58
C GLN A 143 -16.52 1.13 -6.82
N ASN A 144 -16.48 2.09 -7.74
CA ASN A 144 -16.74 1.87 -9.15
C ASN A 144 -15.43 2.17 -9.88
N TRP A 145 -14.62 1.15 -10.08
CA TRP A 145 -13.29 1.28 -10.65
C TRP A 145 -13.35 1.16 -12.17
N LEU A 146 -12.76 2.14 -12.86
CA LEU A 146 -12.67 2.15 -14.31
C LEU A 146 -11.21 2.32 -14.71
N VAL A 147 -10.69 1.36 -15.48
CA VAL A 147 -9.35 1.40 -16.04
C VAL A 147 -9.43 1.55 -17.56
N PHE A 148 -8.59 2.45 -18.06
CA PHE A 148 -8.28 2.56 -19.47
C PHE A 148 -6.77 2.56 -19.64
N GLU A 149 -6.22 1.56 -20.35
CA GLU A 149 -4.79 1.40 -20.49
C GLU A 149 -4.37 0.96 -21.89
N ARG A 150 -3.13 1.28 -22.23
CA ARG A 150 -2.37 0.65 -23.29
C ARG A 150 -1.14 -0.01 -22.70
N THR A 151 -1.07 -1.33 -22.76
CA THR A 151 0.03 -2.08 -22.15
C THR A 151 1.32 -1.99 -22.95
N VAL A 152 2.49 -1.93 -22.29
CA VAL A 152 3.80 -2.09 -22.91
C VAL A 152 4.09 -3.56 -23.21
N VAL A 153 4.95 -3.84 -24.19
CA VAL A 153 5.44 -5.19 -24.49
C VAL A 153 6.77 -5.39 -23.80
N THR A 154 6.82 -6.30 -22.85
CA THR A 154 8.02 -6.54 -22.03
C THR A 154 8.85 -7.75 -22.48
N THR A 155 8.33 -8.56 -23.41
CA THR A 155 8.98 -9.79 -23.88
C THR A 155 8.88 -9.91 -25.40
N GLY A 156 9.86 -10.58 -26.02
CA GLY A 156 9.83 -10.88 -27.45
C GLY A 156 10.13 -9.70 -28.40
N THR A 157 10.54 -8.55 -27.86
CA THR A 157 10.96 -7.37 -28.65
C THR A 157 12.30 -6.84 -28.15
N LEU A 158 13.06 -6.23 -29.06
CA LEU A 158 14.26 -5.45 -28.74
C LEU A 158 14.00 -3.94 -28.85
N ASP A 159 12.89 -3.56 -29.46
CA ASP A 159 12.49 -2.17 -29.64
C ASP A 159 11.78 -1.65 -28.39
N PRO A 160 11.99 -0.37 -28.03
CA PRO A 160 11.21 0.27 -26.97
C PRO A 160 9.72 0.25 -27.27
N THR A 161 8.91 0.02 -26.24
CA THR A 161 7.46 0.05 -26.34
C THR A 161 6.88 1.06 -25.38
N PHE A 162 5.76 1.68 -25.78
CA PHE A 162 5.12 2.74 -25.01
C PHE A 162 3.68 2.40 -24.69
N GLY A 163 3.24 2.86 -23.55
CA GLY A 163 1.90 2.66 -23.02
C GLY A 163 1.42 3.83 -22.18
N PHE A 164 0.25 3.67 -21.62
CA PHE A 164 -0.32 4.57 -20.59
C PHE A 164 -1.29 3.78 -19.73
N HIS A 165 -1.58 4.30 -18.56
CA HIS A 165 -2.57 3.75 -17.65
C HIS A 165 -3.33 4.88 -16.97
N THR A 166 -4.66 4.78 -16.94
CA THR A 166 -5.53 5.62 -16.10
C THR A 166 -6.48 4.73 -15.33
N ALA A 167 -6.62 4.98 -14.03
CA ALA A 167 -7.56 4.28 -13.17
C ALA A 167 -8.33 5.28 -12.31
N TRP A 168 -9.65 5.14 -12.32
CA TRP A 168 -10.59 6.05 -11.70
C TRP A 168 -11.47 5.32 -10.71
N ILE A 169 -11.75 5.94 -9.56
CA ILE A 169 -12.89 5.60 -8.70
C ILE A 169 -14.04 6.52 -9.11
N MET A 170 -15.12 5.99 -9.73
CA MET A 170 -16.16 6.78 -10.40
C MET A 170 -17.58 6.37 -10.05
N PRO A 171 -18.29 7.10 -9.23
CA PRO A 171 -17.94 7.59 -7.92
C PRO A 171 -17.91 6.42 -6.92
N GLY A 172 -17.22 6.57 -5.82
CA GLY A 172 -17.15 5.53 -4.80
C GLY A 172 -16.78 6.09 -3.43
N ALA A 173 -17.21 5.42 -2.38
CA ALA A 173 -16.96 5.86 -1.01
C ALA A 173 -15.47 5.87 -0.65
N ASP A 174 -14.68 4.95 -1.22
CA ASP A 174 -13.25 4.85 -0.97
C ASP A 174 -12.47 6.06 -1.49
N ALA A 175 -12.98 6.75 -2.52
CA ALA A 175 -12.39 8.00 -2.99
C ALA A 175 -12.37 9.12 -1.93
N ARG A 176 -13.02 8.95 -0.77
CA ARG A 176 -12.90 9.85 0.39
C ARG A 176 -11.55 9.74 1.08
N TYR A 177 -10.86 8.62 0.93
CA TYR A 177 -9.65 8.28 1.67
C TYR A 177 -8.37 8.44 0.86
N THR A 178 -8.47 8.46 -0.45
CA THR A 178 -7.34 8.44 -1.39
C THR A 178 -7.08 9.72 -2.19
N PRO A 179 -7.81 10.86 -2.00
CA PRO A 179 -7.70 11.99 -2.91
C PRO A 179 -6.33 12.65 -2.80
N SER A 180 -5.69 12.82 -3.95
CA SER A 180 -4.43 13.56 -4.04
C SER A 180 -4.66 15.07 -4.00
N ARG A 181 -3.79 15.77 -3.27
CA ARG A 181 -3.84 17.22 -3.12
C ARG A 181 -3.65 17.92 -4.47
N GLY A 182 -4.48 18.91 -4.70
CA GLY A 182 -4.50 19.69 -5.93
C GLY A 182 -5.17 18.99 -7.11
N LEU A 183 -5.90 17.89 -6.87
CA LEU A 183 -6.69 17.20 -7.89
C LEU A 183 -8.19 17.22 -7.51
N PHE A 184 -8.65 16.23 -6.75
CA PHE A 184 -10.06 16.09 -6.34
C PHE A 184 -10.29 16.25 -4.84
N ASP A 185 -9.29 16.63 -4.09
CA ASP A 185 -9.28 16.77 -2.63
C ASP A 185 -10.35 17.75 -2.09
N HIS A 186 -10.81 18.71 -2.91
CA HIS A 186 -11.90 19.61 -2.54
C HIS A 186 -13.25 18.92 -2.31
N GLN A 187 -13.43 17.68 -2.81
CA GLN A 187 -14.65 16.88 -2.62
C GLN A 187 -14.75 16.25 -1.21
N VAL A 188 -13.67 16.15 -0.48
CA VAL A 188 -13.61 15.44 0.80
C VAL A 188 -13.53 16.35 2.03
N GLY A 189 -13.88 17.61 1.86
CA GLY A 189 -14.20 18.48 3.00
C GLY A 189 -13.02 19.03 3.79
N VAL A 190 -11.86 19.17 3.19
CA VAL A 190 -10.75 19.92 3.80
C VAL A 190 -10.97 21.42 3.55
N GLY A 191 -11.76 22.06 4.40
CA GLY A 191 -11.94 23.52 4.42
C GLY A 191 -13.34 24.04 4.06
N ASP A 192 -14.11 23.33 3.27
CA ASP A 192 -15.52 23.62 3.01
C ASP A 192 -16.35 22.40 3.36
N PHE A 193 -17.42 22.56 4.13
CA PHE A 193 -18.26 21.51 4.72
C PHE A 193 -19.09 20.69 3.71
N THR A 194 -18.67 20.57 2.47
CA THR A 194 -19.29 19.75 1.44
C THR A 194 -18.62 18.39 1.40
N GLU A 195 -19.01 17.49 2.30
CA GLU A 195 -18.62 16.09 2.20
C GLU A 195 -19.50 15.39 1.16
N TYR A 196 -18.92 14.99 0.04
CA TYR A 196 -19.57 14.07 -0.87
C TYR A 196 -19.49 12.65 -0.33
N ASN A 197 -20.62 11.95 -0.24
CA ASN A 197 -20.63 10.55 0.18
C ASN A 197 -19.91 9.64 -0.82
N TYR A 198 -19.97 10.01 -2.11
CA TYR A 198 -19.40 9.27 -3.23
C TYR A 198 -18.61 10.23 -4.11
N PRO A 199 -17.40 10.62 -3.72
CA PRO A 199 -16.53 11.43 -4.56
C PRO A 199 -15.95 10.63 -5.71
N VAL A 200 -15.21 11.33 -6.58
CA VAL A 200 -14.44 10.75 -7.68
C VAL A 200 -12.96 10.96 -7.38
N ASP A 201 -12.11 9.97 -7.70
CA ASP A 201 -10.67 10.15 -7.69
C ASP A 201 -10.02 9.55 -8.96
N LEU A 202 -8.97 10.20 -9.44
CA LEU A 202 -8.06 9.68 -10.45
C LEU A 202 -6.86 9.06 -9.74
N PHE A 203 -6.96 7.76 -9.45
CA PHE A 203 -5.98 7.06 -8.64
C PHE A 203 -4.67 6.84 -9.39
N HIS A 204 -4.72 6.38 -10.64
CA HIS A 204 -3.57 6.27 -11.53
C HIS A 204 -3.73 7.16 -12.76
N ALA A 205 -2.66 7.82 -13.17
CA ALA A 205 -2.57 8.57 -14.43
C ALA A 205 -1.12 8.71 -14.85
N TYR A 206 -0.60 7.79 -15.66
CA TYR A 206 0.78 7.84 -16.12
C TYR A 206 0.95 7.38 -17.57
N VAL A 207 2.01 7.85 -18.19
CA VAL A 207 2.57 7.29 -19.42
C VAL A 207 3.75 6.40 -19.07
N GLU A 208 3.97 5.37 -19.87
CA GLU A 208 4.94 4.32 -19.60
C GLU A 208 5.79 4.03 -20.85
N GLY A 209 7.08 3.81 -20.65
CA GLY A 209 8.02 3.36 -21.67
C GLY A 209 8.86 2.20 -21.17
N PHE A 210 8.83 1.08 -21.90
CA PHE A 210 9.68 -0.07 -21.61
C PHE A 210 10.83 -0.17 -22.59
N PHE A 211 12.07 -0.28 -22.07
CA PHE A 211 13.33 -0.33 -22.81
C PHE A 211 14.01 -1.68 -22.56
N PRO A 212 13.79 -2.68 -23.44
CA PRO A 212 14.24 -4.06 -23.20
C PRO A 212 15.75 -4.25 -23.25
N THR A 213 16.49 -3.34 -23.87
CA THR A 213 17.95 -3.42 -24.05
C THR A 213 18.75 -2.75 -22.92
N ILE A 214 18.11 -2.07 -21.98
CA ILE A 214 18.76 -1.45 -20.82
C ILE A 214 18.69 -2.41 -19.64
N GLY A 215 19.86 -2.94 -19.22
CA GLY A 215 19.91 -4.02 -18.24
C GLY A 215 19.20 -5.27 -18.74
N ARG A 216 18.27 -5.80 -17.96
CA ARG A 216 17.33 -6.87 -18.37
C ARG A 216 15.90 -6.34 -18.59
N GLY A 217 15.79 -5.05 -18.82
CA GLY A 217 14.56 -4.29 -19.03
C GLY A 217 14.46 -3.13 -18.05
N LEU A 218 14.31 -1.93 -18.59
CA LEU A 218 14.04 -0.71 -17.84
C LEU A 218 12.61 -0.26 -18.16
N ASP A 219 11.78 -0.15 -17.12
CA ASP A 219 10.45 0.44 -17.19
C ASP A 219 10.48 1.86 -16.61
N VAL A 220 10.01 2.83 -17.37
CA VAL A 220 9.95 4.25 -16.95
C VAL A 220 8.52 4.73 -17.02
N LYS A 221 8.02 5.28 -15.91
CA LYS A 221 6.68 5.88 -15.80
C LYS A 221 6.78 7.36 -15.43
N ILE A 222 5.91 8.17 -16.00
CA ILE A 222 5.78 9.60 -15.67
C ILE A 222 4.31 9.90 -15.42
N GLY A 223 3.99 10.36 -14.22
CA GLY A 223 2.65 10.68 -13.80
C GLY A 223 2.34 10.25 -12.38
N LYS A 224 1.04 10.09 -12.06
CA LYS A 224 0.54 9.66 -10.76
C LYS A 224 0.39 8.14 -10.73
N ASN A 225 0.99 7.50 -9.73
CA ASN A 225 0.96 6.04 -9.58
C ASN A 225 0.92 5.64 -8.10
N ALA A 226 0.41 4.42 -7.80
CA ALA A 226 0.43 3.86 -6.45
C ALA A 226 1.85 3.73 -5.89
N VAL A 227 1.94 3.67 -4.58
CA VAL A 227 3.18 3.44 -3.84
C VAL A 227 3.76 2.05 -4.12
N PRO A 228 5.08 1.84 -3.99
CA PRO A 228 5.73 0.54 -4.15
C PRO A 228 5.93 -0.19 -2.82
N PHE A 229 4.99 -0.10 -1.90
CA PHE A 229 5.06 -0.74 -0.59
C PHE A 229 3.66 -1.15 -0.12
N PHE A 230 3.56 -1.79 1.04
CA PHE A 230 2.40 -2.47 1.61
C PHE A 230 2.02 -3.78 0.92
N ALA A 231 1.49 -4.69 1.72
CA ALA A 231 0.94 -5.96 1.23
C ALA A 231 -0.47 -5.78 0.63
N GLU A 232 -1.14 -4.70 0.98
CA GLU A 232 -2.47 -4.33 0.48
C GLU A 232 -2.40 -3.22 -0.57
N THR A 233 -3.46 -3.08 -1.34
CA THR A 233 -3.59 -2.06 -2.39
C THR A 233 -5.00 -1.49 -2.38
N GLU A 234 -5.17 -0.28 -2.89
CA GLU A 234 -6.50 0.33 -3.07
C GLU A 234 -7.36 -0.46 -4.06
N ASP A 235 -6.73 -1.12 -5.03
CA ASP A 235 -7.40 -2.04 -5.97
C ASP A 235 -7.95 -3.25 -5.22
N LYS A 236 -9.17 -3.18 -4.69
CA LYS A 236 -9.80 -4.19 -3.82
C LYS A 236 -9.77 -5.62 -4.37
N VAL A 237 -9.71 -5.78 -5.68
CA VAL A 237 -9.63 -7.10 -6.33
C VAL A 237 -8.31 -7.84 -6.06
N TYR A 238 -7.30 -7.19 -5.50
CA TYR A 238 -6.02 -7.83 -5.17
C TYR A 238 -5.88 -8.17 -3.69
N ASN A 239 -6.77 -7.66 -2.84
CA ASN A 239 -6.72 -7.89 -1.41
C ASN A 239 -7.45 -9.18 -0.99
N PRO A 240 -6.92 -9.93 -0.02
CA PRO A 240 -7.54 -11.19 0.43
C PRO A 240 -8.80 -10.98 1.27
N LEU A 241 -8.92 -9.85 1.96
CA LEU A 241 -10.00 -9.45 2.85
C LEU A 241 -10.64 -8.15 2.36
N PHE A 242 -11.85 -7.85 2.84
CA PHE A 242 -12.53 -6.60 2.53
C PHE A 242 -11.91 -5.43 3.30
N SER A 243 -11.72 -5.58 4.61
CA SER A 243 -11.10 -4.55 5.44
C SER A 243 -9.61 -4.47 5.24
N HIS A 244 -9.04 -3.27 5.49
CA HIS A 244 -7.62 -3.00 5.42
C HIS A 244 -6.97 -2.93 6.80
N THR A 245 -5.64 -3.04 6.81
CA THR A 245 -4.79 -2.82 7.98
C THR A 245 -4.69 -1.34 8.37
N TYR A 246 -4.26 -1.08 9.59
CA TYR A 246 -3.81 0.25 10.01
C TYR A 246 -2.54 0.66 9.25
N ILE A 247 -1.62 -0.28 8.99
CA ILE A 247 -0.42 -0.04 8.17
C ILE A 247 -0.83 0.54 6.81
N PHE A 248 -1.81 -0.05 6.13
CA PHE A 248 -2.24 0.42 4.82
C PHE A 248 -2.78 1.85 4.86
N TYR A 249 -3.63 2.19 5.84
CA TYR A 249 -4.24 3.52 5.91
C TYR A 249 -3.38 4.58 6.58
N TYR A 250 -2.51 4.19 7.50
CA TYR A 250 -1.79 5.11 8.36
C TYR A 250 -0.27 5.00 8.27
N GLY A 251 0.25 3.91 7.72
CA GLY A 251 1.68 3.67 7.61
C GLY A 251 2.41 4.56 6.60
N GLY A 252 1.71 5.07 5.58
CA GLY A 252 2.28 5.93 4.55
C GLY A 252 1.24 6.47 3.57
N PRO A 253 1.67 7.11 2.47
CA PRO A 253 0.78 7.60 1.41
C PRO A 253 0.23 6.47 0.53
N PHE A 254 -0.75 6.80 -0.32
CA PHE A 254 -1.33 5.89 -1.31
C PHE A 254 -0.71 6.05 -2.69
N THR A 255 -0.33 7.30 -3.04
CA THR A 255 0.12 7.62 -4.39
C THR A 255 1.28 8.60 -4.40
N PHE A 256 2.07 8.55 -5.47
CA PHE A 256 3.08 9.54 -5.80
C PHE A 256 2.92 10.04 -7.22
N THR A 257 3.22 11.32 -7.45
CA THR A 257 3.24 11.93 -8.78
C THR A 257 4.66 12.36 -9.13
N GLY A 258 5.21 11.83 -10.23
CA GLY A 258 6.56 12.16 -10.65
C GLY A 258 7.12 11.18 -11.67
N LEU A 259 8.45 11.05 -11.65
CA LEU A 259 9.22 10.12 -12.47
C LEU A 259 9.51 8.86 -11.66
N GLN A 260 9.26 7.71 -12.26
CA GLN A 260 9.58 6.39 -11.74
C GLN A 260 10.43 5.64 -12.76
N ALA A 261 11.44 4.91 -12.30
CA ALA A 261 12.27 4.02 -13.11
C ALA A 261 12.46 2.69 -12.37
N ASN A 262 12.04 1.60 -12.97
CA ASN A 262 12.22 0.24 -12.46
C ASN A 262 13.17 -0.52 -13.39
N LEU A 263 14.34 -0.91 -12.87
CA LEU A 263 15.36 -1.63 -13.59
C LEU A 263 15.44 -3.08 -13.13
N LYS A 264 15.21 -4.02 -14.04
CA LYS A 264 15.47 -5.43 -13.80
C LYS A 264 16.98 -5.70 -13.87
N LEU A 265 17.58 -6.07 -12.72
CA LEU A 265 19.02 -6.34 -12.58
C LEU A 265 19.36 -7.79 -12.95
N SER A 266 18.55 -8.74 -12.48
CA SER A 266 18.66 -10.18 -12.74
C SER A 266 17.28 -10.82 -12.81
N ASP A 267 17.18 -12.14 -12.89
CA ASP A 267 15.89 -12.83 -12.82
C ASP A 267 15.31 -12.79 -11.40
N GLU A 268 16.16 -12.56 -10.40
CA GLU A 268 15.81 -12.50 -8.99
C GLU A 268 15.63 -11.07 -8.47
N TRP A 269 16.35 -10.10 -9.02
CA TRP A 269 16.43 -8.75 -8.46
C TRP A 269 15.95 -7.67 -9.42
N SER A 270 15.16 -6.73 -8.89
CA SER A 270 14.86 -5.46 -9.52
C SER A 270 14.97 -4.31 -8.53
N VAL A 271 15.31 -3.13 -9.04
CA VAL A 271 15.40 -1.90 -8.25
C VAL A 271 14.51 -0.83 -8.88
N GLU A 272 13.74 -0.19 -8.04
CA GLU A 272 12.92 0.95 -8.42
C GLU A 272 13.40 2.22 -7.74
N ASN A 273 13.43 3.31 -8.49
CA ASN A 273 13.74 4.65 -8.00
C ASN A 273 12.70 5.61 -8.51
N ARG A 274 12.19 6.47 -7.62
CA ARG A 274 11.25 7.55 -7.95
C ARG A 274 11.76 8.89 -7.47
N LEU A 275 11.51 9.91 -8.27
CA LEU A 275 11.62 11.31 -7.87
C LEU A 275 10.24 11.94 -8.02
N VAL A 276 9.61 12.28 -6.93
CA VAL A 276 8.19 12.61 -6.84
C VAL A 276 7.94 13.90 -6.06
N MET A 277 6.71 14.40 -6.07
CA MET A 277 6.34 15.69 -5.47
C MET A 277 5.93 15.62 -3.99
N GLY A 278 6.04 14.45 -3.34
CA GLY A 278 5.61 14.25 -1.95
C GLY A 278 4.38 13.35 -1.82
N GLU A 279 3.94 13.16 -0.57
CA GLU A 279 2.84 12.29 -0.16
C GLU A 279 1.50 12.76 -0.74
N ASP A 280 0.83 11.90 -1.52
CA ASP A 280 -0.50 12.12 -2.09
C ASP A 280 -0.69 13.51 -2.72
N ILE A 281 0.31 13.96 -3.48
CA ILE A 281 0.30 15.25 -4.17
C ILE A 281 0.24 15.02 -5.67
N ALA A 282 -0.81 15.52 -6.32
CA ALA A 282 -0.92 15.56 -7.77
C ALA A 282 -0.32 16.86 -8.34
N GLN A 283 -0.67 17.99 -7.73
CA GLN A 283 -0.13 19.31 -8.07
C GLN A 283 -0.27 20.24 -6.87
N LEU A 284 0.84 20.74 -6.35
CA LEU A 284 0.79 21.65 -5.22
C LEU A 284 1.96 22.62 -5.23
N TYR A 285 1.67 23.91 -5.00
CA TYR A 285 2.70 24.93 -4.86
C TYR A 285 3.55 24.68 -3.61
N GLY A 286 4.87 24.72 -3.77
CA GLY A 286 5.80 24.52 -2.66
C GLY A 286 6.08 23.06 -2.29
N ALA A 287 5.56 22.09 -3.06
CA ALA A 287 5.95 20.68 -2.91
C ALA A 287 7.45 20.53 -3.13
N GLN A 288 8.11 19.78 -2.26
CA GLN A 288 9.54 19.49 -2.35
C GLN A 288 9.74 18.11 -2.98
N PRO A 289 10.86 17.89 -3.68
CA PRO A 289 11.18 16.58 -4.20
C PRO A 289 11.32 15.54 -3.08
N THR A 290 10.65 14.40 -3.27
CA THR A 290 10.71 13.22 -2.41
C THR A 290 11.37 12.10 -3.18
N TYR A 291 12.29 11.38 -2.55
CA TYR A 291 12.88 10.17 -3.09
C TYR A 291 12.17 8.94 -2.55
N VAL A 292 11.83 8.02 -3.47
CA VAL A 292 11.30 6.70 -3.12
C VAL A 292 12.17 5.65 -3.79
N GLY A 293 12.67 4.70 -3.00
CA GLY A 293 13.44 3.57 -3.46
C GLY A 293 12.76 2.26 -3.09
N ALA A 294 12.83 1.26 -3.99
CA ALA A 294 12.38 -0.09 -3.67
C ALA A 294 13.33 -1.13 -4.26
N LEU A 295 13.58 -2.19 -3.49
CA LEU A 295 14.37 -3.35 -3.90
C LEU A 295 13.50 -4.59 -3.80
N ALA A 296 13.21 -5.20 -4.94
CA ALA A 296 12.45 -6.44 -5.00
C ALA A 296 13.36 -7.63 -5.26
N TRP A 297 13.07 -8.71 -4.53
CA TRP A 297 13.74 -9.99 -4.66
C TRP A 297 12.74 -11.13 -4.79
N THR A 298 13.06 -12.05 -5.70
CA THR A 298 12.34 -13.32 -5.85
C THR A 298 13.35 -14.46 -5.75
N GLN A 299 13.05 -15.46 -4.94
CA GLN A 299 13.92 -16.63 -4.79
C GLN A 299 14.18 -17.30 -6.15
N PRO A 300 15.46 -17.69 -6.45
CA PRO A 300 15.80 -18.37 -7.70
C PRO A 300 14.94 -19.61 -7.99
N GLY A 301 14.71 -19.86 -9.30
CA GLY A 301 13.93 -21.01 -9.75
C GLY A 301 12.41 -20.86 -9.63
N GLY A 302 11.87 -19.64 -9.66
CA GLY A 302 10.44 -19.38 -9.48
C GLY A 302 9.97 -19.65 -8.07
N GLY A 303 10.82 -19.29 -7.11
CA GLY A 303 10.82 -19.76 -5.75
C GLY A 303 9.63 -19.37 -4.88
N ARG A 304 9.63 -19.97 -3.70
CA ARG A 304 8.55 -19.83 -2.71
C ARG A 304 8.56 -18.48 -1.99
N ASN A 305 9.69 -17.75 -2.06
CA ASN A 305 9.88 -16.52 -1.31
C ASN A 305 9.97 -15.32 -2.25
N THR A 306 9.32 -14.23 -1.87
CA THR A 306 9.55 -12.88 -2.42
C THR A 306 9.71 -11.89 -1.30
N ALA A 307 10.52 -10.85 -1.53
CA ALA A 307 10.69 -9.74 -0.61
C ALA A 307 10.68 -8.42 -1.39
N LEU A 308 10.06 -7.41 -0.82
CA LEU A 308 10.08 -6.03 -1.31
C LEU A 308 10.45 -5.14 -0.12
N LEU A 309 11.61 -4.50 -0.20
CA LEU A 309 12.04 -3.50 0.78
C LEU A 309 11.94 -2.13 0.13
N SER A 310 11.20 -1.22 0.75
CA SER A 310 10.94 0.12 0.24
C SER A 310 11.34 1.19 1.25
N VAL A 311 11.75 2.34 0.75
CA VAL A 311 12.10 3.51 1.57
C VAL A 311 11.49 4.75 0.95
N VAL A 312 11.03 5.68 1.80
CA VAL A 312 10.65 7.05 1.43
C VAL A 312 11.51 8.01 2.22
N ILE A 313 12.12 8.97 1.51
CA ILE A 313 12.91 10.06 2.09
C ILE A 313 12.28 11.35 1.62
N ASP A 314 11.54 11.99 2.51
CA ASP A 314 10.82 13.21 2.22
C ASP A 314 11.37 14.39 3.03
N SER A 315 11.76 15.45 2.33
CA SER A 315 12.16 16.72 2.97
C SER A 315 10.96 17.53 3.45
N GLY A 316 9.77 17.15 2.98
CA GLY A 316 8.52 17.79 3.33
C GLY A 316 8.34 19.19 2.74
N ARG A 317 7.26 19.81 3.14
CA ARG A 317 6.95 21.21 2.83
C ARG A 317 6.26 21.83 4.03
N PHE A 318 6.35 23.13 4.11
CA PHE A 318 5.53 23.87 5.06
C PHE A 318 4.09 23.83 4.56
N ASP A 319 3.24 23.05 5.22
CA ASP A 319 1.82 23.01 4.93
C ASP A 319 1.01 23.37 6.17
N TYR A 320 -0.04 24.17 5.94
CA TYR A 320 -1.04 24.47 6.95
C TYR A 320 -2.15 23.40 7.02
N ARG A 321 -2.08 22.39 6.16
CA ARG A 321 -3.05 21.31 6.06
C ARG A 321 -2.36 19.97 6.29
N HIS A 322 -2.62 19.34 7.41
CA HIS A 322 -2.22 17.96 7.62
C HIS A 322 -3.10 17.04 6.74
N PRO A 323 -2.56 15.96 6.12
CA PRO A 323 -3.34 15.08 5.23
C PRO A 323 -4.59 14.48 5.89
N TYR A 324 -4.56 14.27 7.19
CA TYR A 324 -5.64 13.60 7.93
C TYR A 324 -6.59 14.55 8.66
N GLY A 325 -6.75 15.77 8.18
CA GLY A 325 -7.81 16.68 8.63
C GLY A 325 -7.51 17.51 9.87
N VAL A 326 -6.27 17.55 10.33
CA VAL A 326 -5.83 18.53 11.33
C VAL A 326 -5.60 19.86 10.62
N LEU A 327 -6.64 20.69 10.62
CA LEU A 327 -6.62 22.01 10.00
C LEU A 327 -5.67 22.94 10.76
N ASN A 328 -4.90 23.73 10.00
CA ASN A 328 -4.09 24.86 10.51
C ASN A 328 -2.92 24.49 11.44
N SER A 329 -2.38 23.28 11.32
CA SER A 329 -1.13 22.96 12.04
C SER A 329 0.07 23.38 11.21
N PRO A 330 0.92 24.29 11.72
CA PRO A 330 2.19 24.61 11.09
C PRO A 330 3.14 23.42 11.31
N GLY A 331 3.06 22.43 10.45
CA GLY A 331 3.93 21.25 10.47
C GLY A 331 4.66 21.08 9.16
N GLN A 332 5.79 20.42 9.19
CA GLN A 332 6.44 19.93 7.99
C GLN A 332 5.87 18.56 7.69
N ASN A 333 5.11 18.48 6.62
CA ASN A 333 4.52 17.23 6.18
C ASN A 333 5.57 16.43 5.40
N ASN A 334 6.35 15.63 6.11
CA ASN A 334 7.49 14.87 5.58
C ASN A 334 7.46 13.43 6.08
N VAL A 335 6.64 12.60 5.47
CA VAL A 335 6.58 11.17 5.77
C VAL A 335 7.87 10.50 5.31
N ASN A 336 8.66 10.03 6.27
CA ASN A 336 9.80 9.17 6.03
C ASN A 336 9.45 7.77 6.52
N LEU A 337 9.67 6.76 5.69
CA LEU A 337 9.33 5.39 6.07
C LEU A 337 10.28 4.35 5.49
N VAL A 338 10.30 3.20 6.14
CA VAL A 338 10.85 1.94 5.64
C VAL A 338 9.74 0.90 5.74
N ASP A 339 9.55 0.14 4.69
CA ASP A 339 8.52 -0.90 4.60
C ASP A 339 9.10 -2.19 4.04
N LEU A 340 8.75 -3.33 4.61
CA LEU A 340 9.15 -4.66 4.18
C LEU A 340 7.93 -5.54 3.97
N VAL A 341 7.67 -5.90 2.73
CA VAL A 341 6.71 -6.96 2.41
C VAL A 341 7.46 -8.25 2.09
N PHE A 342 7.20 -9.31 2.86
CA PHE A 342 7.78 -10.63 2.63
C PHE A 342 6.68 -11.66 2.43
N THR A 343 6.73 -12.42 1.35
CA THR A 343 5.76 -13.49 1.06
C THR A 343 6.46 -14.84 1.00
N HIS A 344 5.88 -15.84 1.67
CA HIS A 344 6.29 -17.24 1.64
C HIS A 344 5.14 -18.15 1.21
N ASN A 345 5.34 -18.89 0.13
CA ASN A 345 4.41 -19.93 -0.30
C ASN A 345 4.87 -21.28 0.25
N PHE A 346 4.27 -21.77 1.35
CA PHE A 346 4.58 -23.08 1.92
C PHE A 346 4.35 -24.20 0.90
N ASN A 347 3.26 -24.06 0.15
CA ASN A 347 2.86 -24.95 -0.93
C ASN A 347 1.86 -24.19 -1.83
N PRO A 348 1.32 -24.81 -2.92
CA PRO A 348 0.39 -24.14 -3.84
C PRO A 348 -0.93 -23.65 -3.21
N VAL A 349 -1.29 -24.13 -2.03
CA VAL A 349 -2.56 -23.76 -1.38
C VAL A 349 -2.39 -22.93 -0.10
N LEU A 350 -1.18 -22.85 0.46
CA LEU A 350 -0.92 -22.11 1.70
C LEU A 350 0.15 -21.03 1.48
N LYS A 351 -0.26 -19.79 1.65
CA LYS A 351 0.57 -18.59 1.52
C LYS A 351 0.59 -17.79 2.83
N TYR A 352 1.75 -17.34 3.23
CA TYR A 352 1.97 -16.36 4.29
C TYR A 352 2.53 -15.08 3.72
N THR A 353 2.09 -13.93 4.23
CA THR A 353 2.67 -12.61 3.92
C THR A 353 2.88 -11.84 5.23
N LEU A 354 4.04 -11.22 5.36
CA LEU A 354 4.37 -10.24 6.38
C LEU A 354 4.45 -8.88 5.70
N ASP A 355 3.86 -7.88 6.33
CA ASP A 355 4.02 -6.46 6.02
C ASP A 355 4.54 -5.78 7.30
N ALA A 356 5.70 -5.17 7.26
CA ALA A 356 6.32 -4.52 8.42
C ALA A 356 6.76 -3.10 8.05
N ASN A 357 6.20 -2.14 8.77
CA ASN A 357 6.36 -0.71 8.49
C ASN A 357 6.96 0.02 9.69
N PHE A 358 7.84 0.98 9.41
CA PHE A 358 8.32 1.98 10.36
C PHE A 358 8.32 3.33 9.67
N GLY A 359 7.67 4.33 10.29
CA GLY A 359 7.62 5.68 9.75
C GLY A 359 7.82 6.75 10.82
N TYR A 360 8.22 7.93 10.36
CA TYR A 360 8.33 9.10 11.21
C TYR A 360 8.12 10.39 10.43
N GLU A 361 7.64 11.41 11.13
CA GLU A 361 7.59 12.81 10.66
C GLU A 361 8.33 13.70 11.63
N THR A 362 8.99 14.73 11.09
CA THR A 362 9.70 15.75 11.89
C THR A 362 9.01 17.09 11.79
N ASN A 363 9.27 17.98 12.78
CA ASN A 363 8.72 19.33 12.81
C ASN A 363 7.17 19.41 12.82
N VAL A 364 6.52 18.45 13.45
CA VAL A 364 5.07 18.41 13.62
C VAL A 364 4.56 19.35 14.74
N GLN A 365 5.26 20.45 14.98
CA GLN A 365 4.90 21.43 16.02
C GLN A 365 3.50 22.00 15.79
N GLY A 366 2.71 22.02 16.85
CA GLY A 366 1.34 22.55 16.81
C GLY A 366 0.30 21.53 16.36
N VAL A 367 0.70 20.36 15.88
CA VAL A 367 -0.18 19.24 15.59
C VAL A 367 -0.44 18.43 16.84
N LEU A 368 0.63 18.17 17.61
CA LEU A 368 0.55 17.35 18.81
C LEU A 368 0.29 18.20 20.06
N PRO A 369 -0.66 17.78 20.92
CA PRO A 369 -0.99 18.50 22.17
C PRO A 369 0.19 18.69 23.13
N SER A 370 1.19 17.80 23.04
CA SER A 370 2.35 17.76 23.92
C SER A 370 3.46 18.77 23.55
N GLY A 371 3.34 19.47 22.40
CA GLY A 371 4.43 20.30 21.87
C GLY A 371 5.65 19.50 21.38
N LEU A 372 5.49 18.20 21.18
CA LEU A 372 6.51 17.33 20.56
C LEU A 372 6.83 17.80 19.15
N LYS A 373 8.08 17.57 18.74
CA LYS A 373 8.56 18.00 17.42
C LYS A 373 8.51 16.91 16.37
N ASN A 374 8.48 15.65 16.79
CA ASN A 374 8.52 14.48 15.92
C ASN A 374 7.39 13.54 16.30
N ALA A 375 6.92 12.79 15.31
CA ALA A 375 5.98 11.68 15.51
C ALA A 375 6.57 10.42 14.90
N ILE A 376 6.30 9.28 15.54
CA ILE A 376 6.80 7.95 15.14
C ILE A 376 5.62 6.99 15.12
N TRP A 377 5.61 6.11 14.13
CA TRP A 377 4.69 4.97 14.07
C TRP A 377 5.40 3.75 13.50
N TYR A 378 4.93 2.58 13.89
CA TYR A 378 5.44 1.32 13.36
C TYR A 378 4.40 0.22 13.51
N GLY A 379 4.51 -0.82 12.66
CA GLY A 379 3.58 -1.92 12.73
C GLY A 379 4.09 -3.17 12.03
N ALA A 380 3.39 -4.26 12.27
CA ALA A 380 3.55 -5.51 11.55
C ALA A 380 2.20 -6.21 11.36
N ALA A 381 1.88 -6.53 10.12
CA ALA A 381 0.70 -7.28 9.73
C ALA A 381 1.08 -8.64 9.15
N HIS A 382 0.42 -9.69 9.64
CA HIS A 382 0.64 -11.07 9.26
C HIS A 382 -0.61 -11.59 8.57
N TYR A 383 -0.45 -12.12 7.36
CA TYR A 383 -1.53 -12.70 6.58
C TYR A 383 -1.30 -14.18 6.34
N LEU A 384 -2.34 -14.96 6.48
CA LEU A 384 -2.35 -16.37 6.13
C LEU A 384 -3.53 -16.63 5.20
N SER A 385 -3.26 -17.14 3.99
CA SER A 385 -4.27 -17.49 3.00
C SER A 385 -4.19 -18.99 2.69
N TYR A 386 -5.33 -19.69 2.83
CA TYR A 386 -5.45 -21.12 2.55
C TYR A 386 -6.50 -21.37 1.48
N THR A 387 -6.08 -21.82 0.31
CA THR A 387 -6.95 -22.13 -0.83
C THR A 387 -7.60 -23.50 -0.64
N LEU A 388 -8.86 -23.51 -0.26
CA LEU A 388 -9.68 -24.71 -0.05
C LEU A 388 -10.13 -25.32 -1.38
N SER A 389 -10.40 -24.48 -2.38
CA SER A 389 -10.77 -24.88 -3.73
C SER A 389 -10.47 -23.73 -4.70
N PRO A 390 -10.57 -23.93 -6.03
CA PRO A 390 -10.40 -22.84 -7.00
C PRO A 390 -11.37 -21.66 -6.82
N ARG A 391 -12.42 -21.83 -6.03
CA ARG A 391 -13.47 -20.84 -5.78
C ARG A 391 -13.52 -20.35 -4.33
N LEU A 392 -12.74 -20.95 -3.42
CA LEU A 392 -12.84 -20.65 -1.99
C LEU A 392 -11.46 -20.58 -1.36
N THR A 393 -11.12 -19.44 -0.77
CA THR A 393 -9.90 -19.20 0.00
C THR A 393 -10.28 -18.70 1.38
N ALA A 394 -9.78 -19.35 2.43
CA ALA A 394 -9.85 -18.84 3.80
C ALA A 394 -8.66 -17.92 4.06
N ASN A 395 -8.91 -16.79 4.73
CA ASN A 395 -7.93 -15.78 5.03
C ASN A 395 -7.96 -15.43 6.52
N ALA A 396 -6.80 -15.22 7.09
CA ALA A 396 -6.63 -14.68 8.44
C ALA A 396 -5.59 -13.57 8.41
N ARG A 397 -5.81 -12.52 9.18
CA ARG A 397 -4.90 -11.41 9.38
C ARG A 397 -4.78 -11.13 10.87
N PHE A 398 -3.56 -10.82 11.31
CA PHE A 398 -3.27 -10.26 12.62
C PHE A 398 -2.31 -9.09 12.43
N GLU A 399 -2.61 -7.96 13.04
CA GLU A 399 -1.80 -6.74 12.96
C GLU A 399 -1.53 -6.16 14.34
N MET A 400 -0.34 -5.60 14.50
CA MET A 400 0.01 -4.65 15.55
C MET A 400 0.49 -3.37 14.87
N PHE A 401 -0.10 -2.22 15.26
CA PHE A 401 0.28 -0.90 14.76
C PHE A 401 0.33 0.07 15.94
N ASP A 402 1.48 0.69 16.17
CA ASP A 402 1.68 1.68 17.22
C ASP A 402 1.80 3.08 16.62
N ASP A 403 0.89 3.97 16.98
CA ASP A 403 0.93 5.40 16.70
C ASP A 403 1.30 6.13 17.99
N GLU A 404 2.62 6.23 18.27
CA GLU A 404 3.13 6.65 19.59
C GLU A 404 2.58 8.00 20.04
N GLU A 405 2.40 8.94 19.12
CA GLU A 405 1.91 10.29 19.43
C GLU A 405 0.47 10.53 18.98
N GLY A 406 -0.15 9.60 18.27
CA GLY A 406 -1.50 9.75 17.73
C GLY A 406 -1.58 10.68 16.53
N LEU A 407 -0.47 10.87 15.79
CA LEU A 407 -0.43 11.75 14.63
C LEU A 407 -1.21 11.15 13.46
N ARG A 408 -1.09 9.85 13.26
CA ARG A 408 -1.64 9.15 12.09
C ARG A 408 -3.11 8.82 12.24
N THR A 409 -3.48 8.20 13.35
CA THR A 409 -4.86 7.75 13.64
C THR A 409 -5.71 8.80 14.37
N GLY A 410 -5.09 9.81 14.95
CA GLY A 410 -5.74 10.78 15.84
C GLY A 410 -5.82 10.31 17.31
N PHE A 411 -5.38 9.09 17.62
CA PHE A 411 -5.36 8.51 18.97
C PHE A 411 -4.08 7.71 19.16
N LYS A 412 -3.31 8.07 20.17
CA LYS A 412 -2.06 7.39 20.47
C LYS A 412 -2.25 5.94 20.93
N GLY A 413 -1.21 5.13 20.72
CA GLY A 413 -1.05 3.83 21.33
C GLY A 413 -1.08 2.67 20.37
N LEU A 414 -0.91 1.48 20.97
CA LEU A 414 -0.79 0.22 20.25
C LEU A 414 -2.17 -0.33 19.88
N TYR A 415 -2.43 -0.37 18.58
CA TYR A 415 -3.57 -1.06 17.98
C TYR A 415 -3.23 -2.52 17.74
N ASN A 416 -4.13 -3.40 18.14
CA ASN A 416 -4.10 -4.82 17.80
C ASN A 416 -5.34 -5.14 16.99
N GLU A 417 -5.17 -5.80 15.87
CA GLU A 417 -6.25 -6.17 14.96
C GLU A 417 -6.17 -7.66 14.65
N ALA A 418 -7.33 -8.33 14.62
CA ALA A 418 -7.45 -9.69 14.15
C ALA A 418 -8.68 -9.84 13.25
N THR A 419 -8.47 -10.30 12.03
CA THR A 419 -9.53 -10.55 11.05
C THR A 419 -9.47 -11.98 10.53
N VAL A 420 -10.62 -12.61 10.42
CA VAL A 420 -10.80 -13.87 9.70
C VAL A 420 -11.93 -13.73 8.70
N GLY A 421 -11.73 -14.26 7.51
CA GLY A 421 -12.72 -14.17 6.44
C GLY A 421 -12.50 -15.21 5.36
N VAL A 422 -13.38 -15.21 4.38
CA VAL A 422 -13.27 -16.08 3.20
C VAL A 422 -13.46 -15.25 1.93
N THR A 423 -12.72 -15.59 0.88
CA THR A 423 -12.95 -15.08 -0.46
C THR A 423 -13.64 -16.20 -1.25
N PHE A 424 -14.93 -16.01 -1.56
CA PHE A 424 -15.71 -16.93 -2.35
C PHE A 424 -15.97 -16.37 -3.74
N LYS A 425 -15.57 -17.11 -4.78
CA LYS A 425 -15.70 -16.77 -6.19
C LYS A 425 -16.62 -17.74 -6.90
N PRO A 426 -17.97 -17.58 -6.82
CA PRO A 426 -18.90 -18.47 -7.52
C PRO A 426 -18.66 -18.44 -9.03
N ARG A 427 -18.27 -17.29 -9.55
CA ARG A 427 -17.77 -17.08 -10.92
C ARG A 427 -16.48 -16.26 -10.84
N TYR A 428 -15.68 -16.25 -11.91
CA TYR A 428 -14.42 -15.47 -11.97
C TYR A 428 -14.62 -13.96 -11.84
N ASP A 429 -15.79 -13.48 -12.20
CA ASP A 429 -16.21 -12.07 -12.22
C ASP A 429 -17.08 -11.66 -11.03
N ILE A 430 -17.46 -12.60 -10.14
CA ILE A 430 -18.27 -12.34 -8.94
C ILE A 430 -17.52 -12.85 -7.71
N TRP A 431 -17.28 -11.97 -6.76
CA TRP A 431 -16.59 -12.30 -5.52
C TRP A 431 -17.41 -11.86 -4.32
N LEU A 432 -17.44 -12.68 -3.29
CA LEU A 432 -18.05 -12.40 -1.98
C LEU A 432 -16.98 -12.60 -0.90
N ARG A 433 -16.81 -11.60 0.01
CA ARG A 433 -15.82 -11.68 1.07
C ARG A 433 -16.44 -11.35 2.43
N PRO A 434 -17.16 -12.30 3.06
CA PRO A 434 -17.55 -12.17 4.45
C PRO A 434 -16.34 -12.25 5.37
N GLU A 435 -16.31 -11.37 6.41
CA GLU A 435 -15.26 -11.34 7.41
C GLU A 435 -15.77 -10.93 8.79
N ILE A 436 -15.03 -11.31 9.82
CA ILE A 436 -15.19 -10.87 11.20
C ILE A 436 -13.86 -10.23 11.61
N ARG A 437 -13.93 -9.01 12.14
CA ARG A 437 -12.77 -8.21 12.57
C ARG A 437 -12.95 -7.77 14.01
N TYR A 438 -11.89 -7.89 14.80
CA TYR A 438 -11.77 -7.36 16.15
C TYR A 438 -10.57 -6.42 16.24
N ASP A 439 -10.77 -5.25 16.83
CA ASP A 439 -9.78 -4.22 17.04
C ASP A 439 -9.72 -3.86 18.52
N TYR A 440 -8.50 -3.57 19.02
CA TYR A 440 -8.25 -3.18 20.39
C TYR A 440 -7.11 -2.15 20.47
N ASN A 441 -7.29 -1.10 21.28
CA ASN A 441 -6.24 -0.15 21.65
C ASN A 441 -6.20 -0.05 23.18
N GLY A 442 -5.04 -0.39 23.78
CA GLY A 442 -4.88 -0.43 25.24
C GLY A 442 -4.67 0.94 25.87
N ASP A 443 -4.15 1.91 25.12
CA ASP A 443 -3.72 3.21 25.62
C ASP A 443 -4.79 4.30 25.49
N SER A 444 -5.62 4.18 24.44
CA SER A 444 -6.68 5.14 24.12
C SER A 444 -8.01 4.44 23.94
N ARG A 445 -9.08 5.24 23.79
CA ARG A 445 -10.43 4.76 23.47
C ARG A 445 -10.90 5.33 22.13
N PRO A 446 -10.30 4.89 21.01
CA PRO A 446 -10.58 5.46 19.69
C PRO A 446 -11.93 5.03 19.13
N PHE A 447 -12.46 3.88 19.57
CA PHE A 447 -13.68 3.31 19.02
C PHE A 447 -14.90 3.90 19.71
N ASN A 448 -15.91 4.30 18.94
CA ASN A 448 -17.10 4.95 19.48
C ASN A 448 -18.30 4.01 19.39
N SER A 449 -18.84 3.65 20.56
CA SER A 449 -20.10 2.93 20.66
C SER A 449 -21.15 3.87 21.28
N ASN A 450 -22.11 4.35 20.48
CA ASN A 450 -23.21 5.21 20.93
C ASN A 450 -22.77 6.47 21.72
N HIS A 451 -21.75 7.16 21.23
CA HIS A 451 -21.11 8.30 21.90
C HIS A 451 -20.35 7.95 23.19
N ASP A 452 -20.09 6.66 23.44
CA ASP A 452 -19.27 6.19 24.54
C ASP A 452 -17.94 5.63 23.98
N PRO A 453 -16.80 6.32 24.17
CA PRO A 453 -15.51 5.87 23.69
C PRO A 453 -15.12 4.52 24.28
N GLN A 454 -14.70 3.58 23.45
CA GLN A 454 -14.33 2.20 23.81
C GLN A 454 -12.89 1.89 23.43
N HIS A 455 -12.28 0.94 24.15
CA HIS A 455 -10.96 0.40 23.83
C HIS A 455 -10.99 -0.62 22.71
N ASP A 456 -12.16 -1.21 22.43
CA ASP A 456 -12.30 -2.31 21.47
C ASP A 456 -13.51 -2.13 20.57
N GLN A 457 -13.47 -2.84 19.44
CA GLN A 457 -14.58 -2.96 18.52
C GLN A 457 -14.61 -4.32 17.85
N LEU A 458 -15.81 -4.87 17.69
CA LEU A 458 -16.09 -6.04 16.86
C LEU A 458 -16.96 -5.62 15.68
N SER A 459 -16.55 -6.01 14.48
CA SER A 459 -17.34 -5.81 13.25
C SER A 459 -17.50 -7.12 12.49
N VAL A 460 -18.62 -7.22 11.77
CA VAL A 460 -18.89 -8.26 10.80
C VAL A 460 -19.22 -7.59 9.48
N ALA A 461 -18.47 -7.89 8.45
CA ALA A 461 -18.64 -7.26 7.15
C ALA A 461 -18.73 -8.28 6.02
N CYS A 462 -19.33 -7.85 4.92
CA CYS A 462 -19.30 -8.58 3.67
C CYS A 462 -19.32 -7.59 2.52
N ASP A 463 -18.45 -7.80 1.55
CA ASP A 463 -18.52 -7.12 0.27
C ASP A 463 -18.85 -8.04 -0.88
N LEU A 464 -19.35 -7.43 -1.95
CA LEU A 464 -19.61 -8.02 -3.25
C LEU A 464 -18.85 -7.26 -4.32
N ILE A 465 -17.96 -7.93 -5.03
CA ILE A 465 -17.27 -7.37 -6.19
C ILE A 465 -17.81 -7.98 -7.47
N LEU A 466 -18.19 -7.12 -8.41
CA LEU A 466 -18.57 -7.48 -9.77
C LEU A 466 -17.51 -6.93 -10.72
N ARG A 467 -16.72 -7.79 -11.36
CA ARG A 467 -15.68 -7.40 -12.34
C ARG A 467 -16.27 -7.39 -13.75
N TRP A 468 -16.01 -6.35 -14.51
CA TRP A 468 -16.57 -6.15 -15.86
C TRP A 468 -15.54 -5.61 -16.86
#